data_f248b106e5ff71af9a0b64ba826ad0c5
#
_entry.id   f248b106e5ff71af9a0b64ba826ad0c5
#
_cell.length_a   1.000
_cell.length_b   1.000
_cell.length_c   1.000
_cell.angle_alpha   90.00
_cell.angle_beta   90.00
_cell.angle_gamma   90.00
#
_symmetry.space_group_name_H-M   'P 1'
#
loop_
_entity.id
_entity.type
_entity.pdbx_description
1 polymer ?
#
loop_
_entity_poly.entity_id
_entity_poly.type
_entity_poly.pdbx_seq_one_letter_code
_entity_poly.pdbx_strand_id
1 'polypeptide(L)'
;MDRPLFLLGVLAASLGAVAQAAAADAPPSAIDDLVAANRVLAHEDIVDGFGHVSVRNPADPNRYFLARSMAPALVAAADILSYDLDSNALDANGRISYAERFIHGAIYKARPDVMSVVHAHTPAVIPFGVSDVRLQPIFHMAAFLGAGVPVFEIRDAGGPATDLLVKNLALGDALARTLGNANVALMRGHGMVTVAGSIPEAVFRAYYTAQDAQLEADALRLGPPKFLTPDEARSATQTQAGLVSRAWELWKRNASVARS
;
A
#
# COMPACT_ATOMS: atom_id res chain seq x y z
N MET A 1 -18.41 65.95 32.15
CA MET A 1 -19.21 65.11 31.20
C MET A 1 -18.21 64.22 30.48
N ASP A 2 -17.88 63.12 31.12
CA ASP A 2 -16.85 62.17 30.65
C ASP A 2 -17.52 61.00 29.96
N ARG A 3 -17.09 60.69 28.77
CA ARG A 3 -17.49 59.51 28.01
C ARG A 3 -16.38 58.45 28.18
N PRO A 4 -16.69 57.22 28.59
CA PRO A 4 -15.69 56.14 28.58
C PRO A 4 -15.53 55.56 27.18
N LEU A 5 -14.28 55.45 26.73
CA LEU A 5 -13.87 54.68 25.58
C LEU A 5 -14.05 53.17 25.86
N PHE A 6 -14.86 52.49 25.07
CA PHE A 6 -14.86 51.02 25.01
C PHE A 6 -13.73 50.55 24.15
N LEU A 7 -12.75 49.87 24.75
CA LEU A 7 -11.77 49.05 24.05
C LEU A 7 -12.47 47.74 23.66
N LEU A 8 -12.76 47.57 22.37
CA LEU A 8 -13.02 46.23 21.81
C LEU A 8 -11.67 45.52 21.64
N GLY A 9 -11.43 44.56 22.51
CA GLY A 9 -10.32 43.63 22.35
C GLY A 9 -10.62 42.66 21.20
N VAL A 10 -9.79 42.69 20.17
CA VAL A 10 -9.79 41.73 19.08
C VAL A 10 -9.19 40.42 19.60
N LEU A 11 -10.05 39.42 19.82
CA LEU A 11 -9.63 38.04 19.98
C LEU A 11 -9.62 37.40 18.58
N ALA A 12 -8.51 37.50 17.88
CA ALA A 12 -8.32 36.86 16.59
C ALA A 12 -7.36 35.67 16.73
N ALA A 13 -7.95 34.50 16.53
CA ALA A 13 -7.35 33.37 15.81
C ALA A 13 -6.04 32.77 16.31
N SER A 14 -6.15 31.69 17.06
CA SER A 14 -5.10 30.65 17.18
C SER A 14 -5.64 29.25 16.79
N LEU A 15 -6.49 29.16 15.79
CA LEU A 15 -7.06 27.89 15.29
C LEU A 15 -6.39 27.33 14.04
N GLY A 16 -5.34 28.02 13.51
CA GLY A 16 -4.68 27.63 12.27
C GLY A 16 -3.41 26.80 12.38
N ALA A 17 -2.85 26.64 13.58
CA ALA A 17 -1.49 26.10 13.74
C ALA A 17 -1.41 24.59 14.08
N VAL A 18 -2.50 23.94 14.48
CA VAL A 18 -2.45 22.57 14.98
C VAL A 18 -2.60 21.53 13.85
N ALA A 19 -3.23 21.87 12.74
CA ALA A 19 -3.43 20.94 11.62
C ALA A 19 -2.16 20.70 10.76
N GLN A 20 -1.15 21.54 10.90
CA GLN A 20 0.09 21.50 10.11
C GLN A 20 1.24 20.74 10.77
N ALA A 21 1.13 20.43 12.07
CA ALA A 21 2.26 19.89 12.84
C ALA A 21 2.54 18.41 12.60
N ALA A 22 1.55 17.59 12.23
CA ALA A 22 1.77 16.15 12.07
C ALA A 22 2.37 15.76 10.70
N ALA A 23 2.13 16.57 9.65
CA ALA A 23 2.80 16.41 8.36
C ALA A 23 4.20 17.01 8.33
N ALA A 24 4.59 17.81 9.36
CA ALA A 24 5.88 18.46 9.45
C ALA A 24 7.05 17.49 9.73
N ASP A 25 6.77 16.27 10.20
CA ASP A 25 7.80 15.26 10.54
C ASP A 25 8.18 14.36 9.33
N ALA A 26 7.47 14.47 8.18
CA ALA A 26 7.84 13.73 6.98
C ALA A 26 8.68 14.59 6.04
N PRO A 27 9.75 14.03 5.41
CA PRO A 27 10.36 14.71 4.28
C PRO A 27 9.28 15.00 3.22
N PRO A 28 9.18 16.21 2.67
CA PRO A 28 8.21 16.54 1.62
C PRO A 28 8.21 15.52 0.48
N SER A 29 9.37 15.00 0.10
CA SER A 29 9.53 13.96 -0.92
C SER A 29 8.77 12.64 -0.60
N ALA A 30 8.66 12.23 0.66
CA ALA A 30 7.96 10.99 1.02
C ALA A 30 6.43 11.15 0.87
N ILE A 31 5.89 12.32 1.19
CA ILE A 31 4.46 12.63 1.00
C ILE A 31 4.14 12.78 -0.49
N ASP A 32 5.00 13.47 -1.26
CA ASP A 32 4.81 13.66 -2.70
C ASP A 32 4.85 12.32 -3.43
N ASP A 33 5.81 11.44 -3.09
CA ASP A 33 5.89 10.10 -3.66
C ASP A 33 4.70 9.23 -3.23
N LEU A 34 4.19 9.37 -2.00
CA LEU A 34 2.99 8.66 -1.55
C LEU A 34 1.74 9.08 -2.31
N VAL A 35 1.57 10.38 -2.55
CA VAL A 35 0.49 10.91 -3.40
C VAL A 35 0.63 10.41 -4.84
N ALA A 36 1.85 10.46 -5.39
CA ALA A 36 2.13 9.93 -6.73
C ALA A 36 1.81 8.44 -6.82
N ALA A 37 2.19 7.63 -5.82
CA ALA A 37 1.92 6.20 -5.78
C ALA A 37 0.42 5.88 -5.83
N ASN A 38 -0.42 6.60 -5.08
CA ASN A 38 -1.87 6.46 -5.14
C ASN A 38 -2.40 6.67 -6.55
N ARG A 39 -1.94 7.73 -7.24
CA ARG A 39 -2.35 8.06 -8.60
C ARG A 39 -1.80 7.07 -9.63
N VAL A 40 -0.55 6.65 -9.48
CA VAL A 40 0.07 5.64 -10.36
C VAL A 40 -0.70 4.32 -10.27
N LEU A 41 -0.95 3.82 -9.05
CA LEU A 41 -1.67 2.57 -8.85
C LEU A 41 -3.09 2.62 -9.46
N ALA A 42 -3.77 3.76 -9.35
CA ALA A 42 -5.08 3.96 -9.98
C ALA A 42 -4.98 4.11 -11.51
N HIS A 43 -3.93 4.77 -12.02
CA HIS A 43 -3.69 4.93 -13.46
C HIS A 43 -3.37 3.60 -14.14
N GLU A 44 -2.62 2.72 -13.47
CA GLU A 44 -2.23 1.41 -14.00
C GLU A 44 -3.27 0.31 -13.66
N ASP A 45 -4.48 0.68 -13.22
CA ASP A 45 -5.61 -0.21 -12.92
C ASP A 45 -5.27 -1.31 -11.86
N ILE A 46 -4.33 -1.00 -10.95
CA ILE A 46 -3.99 -1.88 -9.81
C ILE A 46 -4.97 -1.66 -8.67
N VAL A 47 -5.42 -0.43 -8.47
CA VAL A 47 -6.50 -0.04 -7.55
C VAL A 47 -7.55 0.75 -8.32
N ASP A 48 -8.76 0.77 -7.79
CA ASP A 48 -9.89 1.54 -8.33
C ASP A 48 -10.38 2.60 -7.32
N GLY A 49 -11.64 2.55 -6.91
CA GLY A 49 -12.16 3.31 -5.77
C GLY A 49 -11.67 2.81 -4.43
N PHE A 50 -11.06 1.63 -4.40
CA PHE A 50 -10.59 0.89 -3.23
C PHE A 50 -9.12 0.49 -3.39
N GLY A 51 -8.52 0.04 -2.28
CA GLY A 51 -7.08 -0.19 -2.20
C GLY A 51 -6.35 1.05 -1.69
N HIS A 52 -5.11 0.87 -1.25
CA HIS A 52 -4.34 1.95 -0.62
C HIS A 52 -2.86 1.62 -0.53
N VAL A 53 -2.03 2.64 -0.47
CA VAL A 53 -0.59 2.54 -0.29
C VAL A 53 -0.16 3.39 0.90
N SER A 54 0.82 2.89 1.65
CA SER A 54 1.43 3.60 2.78
C SER A 54 2.95 3.63 2.68
N VAL A 55 3.54 4.52 3.48
CA VAL A 55 4.99 4.60 3.66
C VAL A 55 5.31 4.73 5.16
N ARG A 56 6.30 3.95 5.64
CA ARG A 56 6.86 4.14 6.98
C ARG A 56 7.49 5.53 7.08
N ASN A 57 7.32 6.21 8.19
CA ASN A 57 7.95 7.51 8.40
C ASN A 57 9.49 7.33 8.50
N PRO A 58 10.28 7.94 7.58
CA PRO A 58 11.73 7.82 7.63
C PRO A 58 12.39 8.45 8.87
N ALA A 59 11.72 9.40 9.51
CA ALA A 59 12.21 10.09 10.71
C ALA A 59 11.80 9.37 12.01
N ASP A 60 10.72 8.58 11.98
CA ASP A 60 10.22 7.80 13.13
C ASP A 60 9.70 6.44 12.67
N PRO A 61 10.49 5.37 12.78
CA PRO A 61 10.12 4.05 12.29
C PRO A 61 8.90 3.43 13.00
N ASN A 62 8.44 4.02 14.11
CA ASN A 62 7.24 3.62 14.84
C ASN A 62 5.97 4.30 14.30
N ARG A 63 6.08 5.04 13.21
CA ARG A 63 4.96 5.72 12.54
C ARG A 63 4.93 5.39 11.05
N TYR A 64 3.77 5.56 10.44
CA TYR A 64 3.61 5.49 8.99
C TYR A 64 2.59 6.50 8.48
N PHE A 65 2.64 6.80 7.19
CA PHE A 65 1.72 7.68 6.50
C PHE A 65 0.81 6.90 5.57
N LEU A 66 -0.47 7.23 5.58
CA LEU A 66 -1.51 6.63 4.75
C LEU A 66 -2.59 7.69 4.50
N ALA A 67 -3.22 7.68 3.33
CA ALA A 67 -4.32 8.59 3.06
C ALA A 67 -5.53 8.32 3.98
N ARG A 68 -6.35 9.34 4.23
CA ARG A 68 -7.70 9.12 4.77
C ARG A 68 -8.53 8.26 3.82
N SER A 69 -9.64 7.70 4.30
CA SER A 69 -10.54 6.86 3.48
C SER A 69 -11.11 7.65 2.31
N MET A 70 -10.58 7.39 1.11
CA MET A 70 -11.01 7.97 -0.17
C MET A 70 -10.43 7.17 -1.34
N ALA A 71 -10.97 7.40 -2.55
CA ALA A 71 -10.44 6.78 -3.75
C ALA A 71 -8.98 7.20 -4.02
N PRO A 72 -8.05 6.28 -4.30
CA PRO A 72 -6.63 6.57 -4.48
C PRO A 72 -6.33 7.64 -5.53
N ALA A 73 -7.05 7.64 -6.66
CA ALA A 73 -6.86 8.63 -7.72
C ALA A 73 -7.06 10.09 -7.27
N LEU A 74 -7.82 10.30 -6.19
CA LEU A 74 -8.19 11.63 -5.69
C LEU A 74 -7.31 12.14 -4.55
N VAL A 75 -6.35 11.33 -4.10
CA VAL A 75 -5.50 11.66 -2.95
C VAL A 75 -4.61 12.88 -3.25
N ALA A 76 -4.58 13.80 -2.31
CA ALA A 76 -3.69 14.95 -2.25
C ALA A 76 -2.88 14.95 -0.95
N ALA A 77 -1.84 15.76 -0.84
CA ALA A 77 -0.98 15.81 0.34
C ALA A 77 -1.75 16.10 1.64
N ALA A 78 -2.79 16.96 1.58
CA ALA A 78 -3.65 17.29 2.73
C ALA A 78 -4.51 16.10 3.21
N ASP A 79 -4.64 15.04 2.40
CA ASP A 79 -5.40 13.84 2.76
C ASP A 79 -4.56 12.79 3.49
N ILE A 80 -3.24 12.97 3.53
CA ILE A 80 -2.35 12.04 4.21
C ILE A 80 -2.44 12.23 5.72
N LEU A 81 -2.54 11.09 6.43
CA LEU A 81 -2.60 11.00 7.88
C LEU A 81 -1.36 10.27 8.41
N SER A 82 -0.95 10.63 9.62
CA SER A 82 0.07 9.91 10.39
C SER A 82 -0.60 8.89 11.31
N TYR A 83 -0.01 7.69 11.39
CA TYR A 83 -0.48 6.58 12.21
C TYR A 83 0.66 6.03 13.06
N ASP A 84 0.32 5.52 14.26
CA ASP A 84 1.20 4.61 15.00
C ASP A 84 1.14 3.18 14.42
N LEU A 85 1.99 2.27 14.93
CA LEU A 85 2.02 0.88 14.45
C LEU A 85 0.80 0.05 14.90
N ASP A 86 -0.01 0.55 15.82
CA ASP A 86 -1.30 -0.03 16.18
C ASP A 86 -2.45 0.53 15.30
N SER A 87 -2.09 1.32 14.28
CA SER A 87 -2.98 1.91 13.29
C SER A 87 -3.97 2.93 13.87
N ASN A 88 -3.60 3.59 14.98
CA ASN A 88 -4.31 4.75 15.47
C ASN A 88 -3.87 5.98 14.70
N ALA A 89 -4.82 6.73 14.15
CA ALA A 89 -4.51 8.00 13.49
C ALA A 89 -4.14 9.06 14.54
N LEU A 90 -2.97 9.69 14.36
CA LEU A 90 -2.43 10.68 15.31
C LEU A 90 -2.90 12.10 15.02
N ASP A 91 -3.37 12.36 13.80
CA ASP A 91 -3.76 13.68 13.30
C ASP A 91 -5.09 13.65 12.50
N ALA A 92 -5.99 12.74 12.82
CA ALA A 92 -7.23 12.53 12.06
C ALA A 92 -8.08 13.83 11.91
N ASN A 93 -8.20 14.64 12.96
CA ASN A 93 -8.95 15.91 12.94
C ASN A 93 -10.35 15.78 12.28
N GLY A 94 -11.08 14.68 12.62
CA GLY A 94 -12.39 14.36 12.06
C GLY A 94 -12.37 13.65 10.71
N ARG A 95 -11.21 13.43 10.08
CA ARG A 95 -11.05 12.65 8.83
C ARG A 95 -11.19 11.16 9.13
N ILE A 96 -11.89 10.42 8.26
CA ILE A 96 -12.16 8.99 8.44
C ILE A 96 -10.96 8.20 7.88
N SER A 97 -10.45 7.26 8.66
CA SER A 97 -9.41 6.31 8.25
C SER A 97 -9.98 5.14 7.45
N TYR A 98 -9.15 4.51 6.60
CA TYR A 98 -9.52 3.22 6.00
C TYR A 98 -9.80 2.17 7.08
N ALA A 99 -10.82 1.33 6.87
CA ALA A 99 -11.12 0.20 7.76
C ALA A 99 -9.93 -0.75 7.84
N GLU A 100 -9.24 -0.98 6.73
CA GLU A 100 -8.14 -1.95 6.59
C GLU A 100 -6.73 -1.36 6.82
N ARG A 101 -6.62 -0.21 7.47
CA ARG A 101 -5.33 0.36 7.90
C ARG A 101 -4.48 -0.58 8.75
N PHE A 102 -5.11 -1.55 9.41
CA PHE A 102 -4.45 -2.56 10.24
C PHE A 102 -3.54 -3.50 9.43
N ILE A 103 -3.75 -3.66 8.12
CA ILE A 103 -2.82 -4.33 7.20
C ILE A 103 -1.44 -3.69 7.32
N HIS A 104 -1.38 -2.36 7.22
CA HIS A 104 -0.12 -1.59 7.17
C HIS A 104 0.61 -1.62 8.51
N GLY A 105 -0.07 -1.24 9.60
CA GLY A 105 0.53 -1.18 10.93
C GLY A 105 1.11 -2.52 11.38
N ALA A 106 0.36 -3.61 11.19
CA ALA A 106 0.80 -4.95 11.57
C ALA A 106 2.03 -5.41 10.75
N ILE A 107 2.05 -5.14 9.44
CA ILE A 107 3.21 -5.46 8.59
C ILE A 107 4.43 -4.64 9.01
N TYR A 108 4.29 -3.32 9.22
CA TYR A 108 5.40 -2.51 9.71
C TYR A 108 5.92 -2.95 11.08
N LYS A 109 5.04 -3.40 11.96
CA LYS A 109 5.42 -3.92 13.28
C LYS A 109 6.22 -5.21 13.18
N ALA A 110 5.82 -6.13 12.29
CA ALA A 110 6.46 -7.43 12.08
C ALA A 110 7.73 -7.34 11.22
N ARG A 111 7.86 -6.36 10.32
CA ARG A 111 8.88 -6.23 9.28
C ARG A 111 9.55 -4.85 9.32
N PRO A 112 10.57 -4.65 10.15
CA PRO A 112 11.33 -3.38 10.23
C PRO A 112 12.02 -2.98 8.92
N ASP A 113 12.30 -3.93 8.04
CA ASP A 113 12.89 -3.75 6.71
C ASP A 113 11.90 -3.19 5.68
N VAL A 114 10.59 -3.29 5.96
CA VAL A 114 9.56 -2.78 5.05
C VAL A 114 9.35 -1.29 5.25
N MET A 115 9.48 -0.53 4.15
CA MET A 115 9.25 0.91 4.12
C MET A 115 7.97 1.30 3.39
N SER A 116 7.40 0.43 2.55
CA SER A 116 6.14 0.70 1.86
C SER A 116 5.29 -0.55 1.72
N VAL A 117 3.98 -0.39 1.84
CA VAL A 117 2.96 -1.44 1.74
C VAL A 117 1.88 -0.99 0.77
N VAL A 118 1.54 -1.83 -0.21
CA VAL A 118 0.39 -1.65 -1.10
C VAL A 118 -0.62 -2.75 -0.81
N HIS A 119 -1.88 -2.39 -0.64
CA HIS A 119 -3.02 -3.29 -0.63
C HIS A 119 -3.91 -2.99 -1.84
N ALA A 120 -4.29 -4.03 -2.60
CA ALA A 120 -5.07 -3.89 -3.82
C ALA A 120 -6.04 -5.06 -4.04
N HIS A 121 -7.20 -4.77 -4.63
CA HIS A 121 -8.22 -5.76 -4.99
C HIS A 121 -8.09 -6.22 -6.45
N THR A 122 -6.88 -6.29 -6.96
CA THR A 122 -6.56 -6.57 -8.36
C THR A 122 -7.20 -7.88 -8.85
N PRO A 123 -8.09 -7.85 -9.87
CA PRO A 123 -8.84 -9.04 -10.28
C PRO A 123 -7.97 -10.22 -10.72
N ALA A 124 -6.82 -9.94 -11.35
CA ALA A 124 -5.92 -10.97 -11.88
C ALA A 124 -5.39 -11.94 -10.80
N VAL A 125 -5.22 -11.49 -9.56
CA VAL A 125 -4.68 -12.32 -8.47
C VAL A 125 -5.76 -13.14 -7.75
N ILE A 126 -7.04 -12.76 -7.88
CA ILE A 126 -8.14 -13.41 -7.14
C ILE A 126 -8.22 -14.92 -7.43
N PRO A 127 -8.12 -15.40 -8.70
CA PRO A 127 -8.17 -16.82 -8.99
C PRO A 127 -7.14 -17.65 -8.22
N PHE A 128 -5.91 -17.13 -8.05
CA PHE A 128 -4.84 -17.79 -7.32
C PHE A 128 -5.07 -17.78 -5.79
N GLY A 129 -5.82 -16.81 -5.28
CA GLY A 129 -6.22 -16.76 -3.87
C GLY A 129 -7.37 -17.69 -3.48
N VAL A 130 -8.11 -18.26 -4.47
CA VAL A 130 -9.31 -19.09 -4.23
C VAL A 130 -9.21 -20.49 -4.85
N SER A 131 -8.08 -20.83 -5.46
CA SER A 131 -7.85 -22.15 -6.08
C SER A 131 -6.59 -22.79 -5.50
N ASP A 132 -6.35 -24.07 -5.88
CA ASP A 132 -5.14 -24.80 -5.51
C ASP A 132 -3.93 -24.43 -6.36
N VAL A 133 -4.13 -23.62 -7.42
CA VAL A 133 -3.05 -23.13 -8.28
C VAL A 133 -2.30 -22.03 -7.56
N ARG A 134 -0.98 -22.20 -7.39
CA ARG A 134 -0.13 -21.23 -6.72
C ARG A 134 0.40 -20.21 -7.71
N LEU A 135 0.36 -18.94 -7.37
CA LEU A 135 1.01 -17.88 -8.14
C LEU A 135 2.53 -18.02 -8.07
N GLN A 136 3.18 -18.16 -9.23
CA GLN A 136 4.61 -18.34 -9.39
C GLN A 136 5.14 -17.50 -10.55
N PRO A 137 6.38 -16.99 -10.50
CA PRO A 137 6.89 -16.13 -11.55
C PRO A 137 7.10 -16.88 -12.86
N ILE A 138 6.46 -16.42 -13.94
CA ILE A 138 6.65 -16.97 -15.28
C ILE A 138 7.50 -16.07 -16.18
N PHE A 139 7.78 -14.82 -15.76
CA PHE A 139 8.64 -13.92 -16.50
C PHE A 139 9.53 -13.08 -15.58
N HIS A 140 10.63 -12.56 -16.12
CA HIS A 140 11.72 -11.95 -15.35
C HIS A 140 11.30 -10.71 -14.55
N MET A 141 10.28 -9.92 -15.00
CA MET A 141 9.84 -8.72 -14.27
C MET A 141 9.16 -9.04 -12.95
N ALA A 142 8.58 -10.23 -12.82
CA ALA A 142 7.93 -10.72 -11.61
C ALA A 142 8.83 -11.67 -10.78
N ALA A 143 10.12 -11.72 -11.06
CA ALA A 143 11.06 -12.65 -10.45
C ALA A 143 11.08 -12.59 -8.89
N PHE A 144 10.74 -11.45 -8.29
CA PHE A 144 10.62 -11.27 -6.84
C PHE A 144 9.55 -12.17 -6.21
N LEU A 145 8.62 -12.75 -6.98
CA LEU A 145 7.64 -13.76 -6.53
C LEU A 145 8.31 -15.11 -6.26
N GLY A 146 9.54 -15.34 -6.74
CA GLY A 146 10.30 -16.56 -6.47
C GLY A 146 10.60 -16.85 -5.00
N ALA A 147 10.42 -15.85 -4.11
CA ALA A 147 10.44 -16.04 -2.66
C ALA A 147 9.21 -16.79 -2.11
N GLY A 148 8.21 -17.05 -2.96
CA GLY A 148 6.91 -17.62 -2.62
C GLY A 148 5.83 -16.57 -2.42
N VAL A 149 4.58 -16.97 -2.68
CA VAL A 149 3.39 -16.13 -2.54
C VAL A 149 2.38 -16.87 -1.66
N PRO A 150 2.40 -16.68 -0.33
CA PRO A 150 1.45 -17.30 0.58
C PRO A 150 0.04 -16.74 0.39
N VAL A 151 -0.97 -17.55 0.73
CA VAL A 151 -2.38 -17.14 0.74
C VAL A 151 -2.85 -17.00 2.19
N PHE A 152 -3.34 -15.82 2.52
CA PHE A 152 -3.97 -15.54 3.82
C PHE A 152 -5.42 -16.03 3.80
N GLU A 153 -5.69 -17.08 4.58
CA GLU A 153 -7.04 -17.56 4.83
C GLU A 153 -7.61 -16.85 6.07
N ILE A 154 -8.36 -15.79 5.84
CA ILE A 154 -8.88 -14.94 6.92
C ILE A 154 -9.83 -15.67 7.88
N ARG A 155 -10.49 -16.77 7.42
CA ARG A 155 -11.38 -17.57 8.29
C ARG A 155 -10.66 -18.20 9.47
N ASP A 156 -9.37 -18.48 9.34
CA ASP A 156 -8.56 -19.08 10.41
C ASP A 156 -8.40 -18.12 11.61
N ALA A 157 -8.46 -16.80 11.36
CA ALA A 157 -8.34 -15.78 12.39
C ALA A 157 -9.67 -15.04 12.68
N GLY A 158 -10.53 -14.87 11.67
CA GLY A 158 -11.78 -14.11 11.74
C GLY A 158 -13.04 -14.96 11.89
N GLY A 159 -12.90 -16.30 11.78
CA GLY A 159 -14.00 -17.25 11.82
C GLY A 159 -14.80 -17.35 10.50
N PRO A 160 -15.76 -18.30 10.44
CA PRO A 160 -16.42 -18.67 9.18
C PRO A 160 -17.37 -17.58 8.63
N ALA A 161 -17.82 -16.65 9.49
CA ALA A 161 -18.72 -15.55 9.12
C ALA A 161 -18.00 -14.22 8.91
N THR A 162 -16.70 -14.25 8.57
CA THR A 162 -15.91 -13.06 8.27
C THR A 162 -16.45 -12.33 7.04
N ASP A 163 -16.39 -10.99 7.05
CA ASP A 163 -16.66 -10.13 5.90
C ASP A 163 -15.44 -9.93 4.99
N LEU A 164 -14.37 -10.70 5.21
CA LEU A 164 -13.09 -10.71 4.50
C LEU A 164 -12.21 -9.46 4.75
N LEU A 165 -12.64 -8.47 5.53
CA LEU A 165 -11.89 -7.25 5.78
C LEU A 165 -10.92 -7.39 6.96
N VAL A 166 -9.70 -6.93 6.79
CA VAL A 166 -8.66 -6.88 7.85
C VAL A 166 -8.84 -5.60 8.67
N LYS A 167 -9.85 -5.58 9.54
CA LYS A 167 -10.35 -4.38 10.22
C LYS A 167 -10.00 -4.25 11.71
N ASN A 168 -9.08 -5.07 12.19
CA ASN A 168 -8.57 -4.99 13.58
C ASN A 168 -7.14 -5.52 13.68
N LEU A 169 -6.50 -5.29 14.83
CA LEU A 169 -5.11 -5.70 15.09
C LEU A 169 -4.90 -7.21 14.93
N ALA A 170 -5.80 -8.03 15.47
CA ALA A 170 -5.64 -9.50 15.44
C ALA A 170 -5.62 -10.04 14.00
N LEU A 171 -6.48 -9.51 13.12
CA LEU A 171 -6.50 -9.87 11.69
C LEU A 171 -5.27 -9.35 10.95
N GLY A 172 -4.82 -8.11 11.27
CA GLY A 172 -3.58 -7.55 10.74
C GLY A 172 -2.36 -8.39 11.11
N ASP A 173 -2.24 -8.76 12.38
CA ASP A 173 -1.14 -9.62 12.87
C ASP A 173 -1.17 -11.02 12.22
N ALA A 174 -2.35 -11.58 11.98
CA ALA A 174 -2.50 -12.86 11.29
C ALA A 174 -2.04 -12.77 9.83
N LEU A 175 -2.42 -11.70 9.11
CA LEU A 175 -1.94 -11.43 7.76
C LEU A 175 -0.42 -11.23 7.74
N ALA A 176 0.14 -10.46 8.66
CA ALA A 176 1.57 -10.21 8.74
C ALA A 176 2.37 -11.50 9.00
N ARG A 177 1.85 -12.40 9.84
CA ARG A 177 2.44 -13.75 10.05
C ARG A 177 2.39 -14.58 8.78
N THR A 178 1.28 -14.56 8.03
CA THR A 178 1.15 -15.28 6.75
C THR A 178 2.14 -14.73 5.73
N LEU A 179 2.26 -13.41 5.61
CA LEU A 179 3.24 -12.77 4.72
C LEU A 179 4.67 -13.21 5.05
N GLY A 180 5.01 -13.30 6.34
CA GLY A 180 6.36 -13.69 6.78
C GLY A 180 7.44 -12.85 6.10
N ASN A 181 8.42 -13.53 5.47
CA ASN A 181 9.50 -12.88 4.73
C ASN A 181 9.19 -12.70 3.22
N ALA A 182 7.99 -13.08 2.75
CA ALA A 182 7.61 -12.92 1.35
C ALA A 182 7.43 -11.43 0.97
N ASN A 183 7.50 -11.15 -0.32
CA ASN A 183 7.27 -9.82 -0.88
C ASN A 183 5.81 -9.54 -1.15
N VAL A 184 5.02 -10.61 -1.29
CA VAL A 184 3.60 -10.57 -1.65
C VAL A 184 2.88 -11.65 -0.86
N ALA A 185 1.66 -11.35 -0.39
CA ALA A 185 0.70 -12.34 0.05
C ALA A 185 -0.64 -12.10 -0.65
N LEU A 186 -1.29 -13.17 -1.07
CA LEU A 186 -2.67 -13.11 -1.54
C LEU A 186 -3.61 -13.18 -0.34
N MET A 187 -4.76 -12.54 -0.46
CA MET A 187 -5.83 -12.58 0.52
C MET A 187 -7.01 -13.30 -0.12
N ARG A 188 -7.38 -14.46 0.40
CA ARG A 188 -8.41 -15.33 -0.20
C ARG A 188 -9.71 -14.57 -0.47
N GLY A 189 -10.14 -14.54 -1.74
CA GLY A 189 -11.38 -13.89 -2.19
C GLY A 189 -11.41 -12.38 -1.96
N HIS A 190 -10.23 -11.73 -1.83
CA HIS A 190 -10.14 -10.32 -1.52
C HIS A 190 -9.16 -9.57 -2.45
N GLY A 191 -7.90 -9.97 -2.47
CA GLY A 191 -6.87 -9.29 -3.25
C GLY A 191 -5.47 -9.69 -2.86
N MET A 192 -4.58 -8.70 -2.76
CA MET A 192 -3.18 -8.90 -2.39
C MET A 192 -2.66 -7.80 -1.48
N VAL A 193 -1.56 -8.10 -0.82
CA VAL A 193 -0.66 -7.13 -0.20
C VAL A 193 0.74 -7.31 -0.77
N THR A 194 1.42 -6.20 -1.10
CA THR A 194 2.82 -6.20 -1.53
C THR A 194 3.63 -5.28 -0.63
N VAL A 195 4.88 -5.65 -0.36
CA VAL A 195 5.77 -4.91 0.53
C VAL A 195 7.13 -4.69 -0.11
N ALA A 196 7.79 -3.58 0.24
CA ALA A 196 9.11 -3.25 -0.29
C ALA A 196 9.89 -2.28 0.62
N GLY A 197 11.19 -2.11 0.31
CA GLY A 197 12.08 -1.14 0.94
C GLY A 197 11.86 0.32 0.48
N SER A 198 10.96 0.57 -0.49
CA SER A 198 10.63 1.91 -0.97
C SER A 198 9.27 1.95 -1.64
N ILE A 199 8.67 3.15 -1.77
CA ILE A 199 7.42 3.37 -2.50
C ILE A 199 7.54 2.92 -3.97
N PRO A 200 8.55 3.36 -4.75
CA PRO A 200 8.69 2.92 -6.13
C PRO A 200 8.73 1.41 -6.30
N GLU A 201 9.43 0.73 -5.40
CA GLU A 201 9.55 -0.73 -5.44
C GLU A 201 8.23 -1.43 -5.05
N ALA A 202 7.49 -0.91 -4.07
CA ALA A 202 6.19 -1.46 -3.68
C ALA A 202 5.17 -1.35 -4.83
N VAL A 203 5.14 -0.21 -5.53
CA VAL A 203 4.33 0.00 -6.74
C VAL A 203 4.76 -0.95 -7.85
N PHE A 204 6.06 -1.09 -8.09
CA PHE A 204 6.64 -2.03 -9.07
C PHE A 204 6.17 -3.47 -8.79
N ARG A 205 6.28 -3.91 -7.54
CA ARG A 205 5.85 -5.24 -7.13
C ARG A 205 4.34 -5.43 -7.29
N ALA A 206 3.52 -4.44 -6.95
CA ALA A 206 2.07 -4.51 -7.12
C ALA A 206 1.69 -4.65 -8.60
N TYR A 207 2.27 -3.82 -9.46
CA TYR A 207 2.05 -3.85 -10.91
C TYR A 207 2.45 -5.19 -11.52
N TYR A 208 3.69 -5.63 -11.30
CA TYR A 208 4.17 -6.86 -11.93
C TYR A 208 3.61 -8.13 -11.30
N THR A 209 3.11 -8.11 -10.07
CA THR A 209 2.32 -9.22 -9.52
C THR A 209 1.01 -9.39 -10.29
N ALA A 210 0.31 -8.29 -10.60
CA ALA A 210 -0.92 -8.33 -11.40
C ALA A 210 -0.66 -8.82 -12.83
N GLN A 211 0.42 -8.34 -13.47
CA GLN A 211 0.81 -8.75 -14.81
C GLN A 211 1.18 -10.23 -14.86
N ASP A 212 1.97 -10.71 -13.90
CA ASP A 212 2.37 -12.12 -13.83
C ASP A 212 1.17 -13.04 -13.62
N ALA A 213 0.27 -12.68 -12.71
CA ALA A 213 -0.96 -13.43 -12.47
C ALA A 213 -1.82 -13.56 -13.75
N GLN A 214 -1.96 -12.49 -14.53
CA GLN A 214 -2.69 -12.54 -15.80
C GLN A 214 -1.97 -13.45 -16.80
N LEU A 215 -0.65 -13.31 -16.96
CA LEU A 215 0.16 -14.09 -17.89
C LEU A 215 0.19 -15.57 -17.47
N GLU A 216 0.30 -15.89 -16.19
CA GLU A 216 0.26 -17.27 -15.69
C GLU A 216 -1.09 -17.93 -15.96
N ALA A 217 -2.21 -17.20 -15.70
CA ALA A 217 -3.54 -17.70 -16.00
C ALA A 217 -3.71 -17.98 -17.51
N ASP A 218 -3.13 -17.15 -18.38
CA ASP A 218 -3.13 -17.37 -19.84
C ASP A 218 -2.26 -18.55 -20.23
N ALA A 219 -1.06 -18.67 -19.64
CA ALA A 219 -0.16 -19.78 -19.90
C ALA A 219 -0.75 -21.14 -19.50
N LEU A 220 -1.45 -21.20 -18.35
CA LEU A 220 -2.14 -22.42 -17.89
C LEU A 220 -3.21 -22.90 -18.88
N ARG A 221 -3.85 -22.00 -19.65
CA ARG A 221 -4.80 -22.37 -20.72
C ARG A 221 -4.10 -22.95 -21.95
N LEU A 222 -2.86 -22.62 -22.19
CA LEU A 222 -2.04 -23.15 -23.30
C LEU A 222 -1.40 -24.49 -22.95
N GLY A 223 -1.26 -24.82 -21.67
CA GLY A 223 -0.65 -26.04 -21.17
C GLY A 223 0.15 -25.78 -19.88
N PRO A 224 0.92 -26.76 -19.39
CA PRO A 224 1.71 -26.58 -18.18
C PRO A 224 2.81 -25.54 -18.39
N PRO A 225 2.81 -24.42 -17.63
CA PRO A 225 3.81 -23.37 -17.78
C PRO A 225 5.19 -23.81 -17.30
N LYS A 226 6.23 -23.17 -17.82
CA LYS A 226 7.60 -23.27 -17.32
C LYS A 226 7.88 -22.05 -16.46
N PHE A 227 7.93 -22.26 -15.16
CA PHE A 227 8.23 -21.21 -14.19
C PHE A 227 9.72 -20.88 -14.15
N LEU A 228 10.07 -19.71 -13.66
CA LEU A 228 11.46 -19.36 -13.36
C LEU A 228 11.99 -20.32 -12.28
N THR A 229 13.20 -20.81 -12.49
CA THR A 229 13.91 -21.53 -11.44
C THR A 229 14.28 -20.58 -10.29
N PRO A 230 14.55 -21.09 -9.07
CA PRO A 230 14.99 -20.24 -7.97
C PRO A 230 16.23 -19.40 -8.27
N ASP A 231 17.17 -19.92 -9.09
CA ASP A 231 18.38 -19.20 -9.49
C ASP A 231 18.08 -18.08 -10.48
N GLU A 232 17.24 -18.35 -11.48
CA GLU A 232 16.75 -17.33 -12.42
C GLU A 232 15.99 -16.22 -11.68
N ALA A 233 15.11 -16.60 -10.76
CA ALA A 233 14.34 -15.64 -9.96
C ALA A 233 15.26 -14.76 -9.10
N ARG A 234 16.27 -15.31 -8.44
CA ARG A 234 17.26 -14.52 -7.68
C ARG A 234 18.05 -13.56 -8.57
N SER A 235 18.60 -14.06 -9.66
CA SER A 235 19.40 -13.27 -10.60
C SER A 235 18.59 -12.14 -11.23
N ALA A 236 17.38 -12.43 -11.69
CA ALA A 236 16.49 -11.44 -12.29
C ALA A 236 16.04 -10.38 -11.26
N THR A 237 15.73 -10.79 -10.01
CA THR A 237 15.36 -9.83 -8.94
C THR A 237 16.49 -8.83 -8.68
N GLN A 238 17.74 -9.29 -8.62
CA GLN A 238 18.90 -8.40 -8.43
C GLN A 238 19.04 -7.41 -9.60
N THR A 239 18.86 -7.87 -10.82
CA THR A 239 18.91 -7.00 -12.01
C THR A 239 17.77 -5.97 -11.98
N GLN A 240 16.54 -6.38 -11.65
CA GLN A 240 15.39 -5.50 -11.63
C GLN A 240 15.50 -4.40 -10.55
N ALA A 241 16.12 -4.69 -9.41
CA ALA A 241 16.29 -3.71 -8.34
C ALA A 241 16.96 -2.41 -8.84
N GLY A 242 17.91 -2.49 -9.78
CA GLY A 242 18.56 -1.34 -10.41
C GLY A 242 17.71 -0.61 -11.46
N LEU A 243 16.55 -1.15 -11.84
CA LEU A 243 15.73 -0.65 -12.95
C LEU A 243 14.37 -0.08 -12.50
N VAL A 244 14.01 -0.21 -11.23
CA VAL A 244 12.73 0.25 -10.66
C VAL A 244 12.49 1.73 -10.95
N SER A 245 13.51 2.57 -10.84
CA SER A 245 13.41 4.02 -11.07
C SER A 245 12.93 4.36 -12.48
N ARG A 246 13.32 3.58 -13.50
CA ARG A 246 12.88 3.79 -14.90
C ARG A 246 11.36 3.65 -15.03
N ALA A 247 10.79 2.61 -14.44
CA ALA A 247 9.34 2.39 -14.45
C ALA A 247 8.62 3.48 -13.63
N TRP A 248 9.14 3.78 -12.45
CA TRP A 248 8.58 4.79 -11.55
C TRP A 248 8.47 6.16 -12.21
N GLU A 249 9.53 6.65 -12.86
CA GLU A 249 9.51 7.95 -13.54
C GLU A 249 8.53 7.99 -14.73
N LEU A 250 8.42 6.89 -15.48
CA LEU A 250 7.42 6.77 -16.55
C LEU A 250 5.99 6.83 -15.99
N TRP A 251 5.70 6.03 -14.97
CA TRP A 251 4.37 5.97 -14.36
C TRP A 251 3.96 7.29 -13.71
N LYS A 252 4.85 7.96 -12.99
CA LYS A 252 4.58 9.29 -12.42
C LYS A 252 4.18 10.28 -13.53
N ARG A 253 4.92 10.30 -14.64
CA ARG A 253 4.61 11.19 -15.76
C ARG A 253 3.25 10.85 -16.36
N ASN A 254 2.96 9.58 -16.60
CA ASN A 254 1.69 9.16 -17.18
C ASN A 254 0.50 9.49 -16.26
N ALA A 255 0.63 9.22 -14.96
CA ALA A 255 -0.40 9.51 -13.97
C ALA A 255 -0.62 11.00 -13.70
N SER A 256 0.31 11.89 -14.15
CA SER A 256 0.14 13.35 -14.06
C SER A 256 -0.67 13.94 -15.22
N VAL A 257 -0.88 13.16 -16.28
CA VAL A 257 -1.68 13.56 -17.45
C VAL A 257 -3.07 12.97 -17.29
N ALA A 258 -4.12 13.82 -17.39
CA ALA A 258 -5.50 13.35 -17.34
C ALA A 258 -5.73 12.30 -18.44
N ARG A 259 -6.35 11.16 -18.10
CA ARG A 259 -6.87 10.23 -19.13
C ARG A 259 -7.95 10.98 -19.91
N SER A 260 -7.72 11.19 -21.21
CA SER A 260 -8.67 11.81 -22.15
C SER A 260 -9.83 10.88 -22.45
#